data_1cbdd33d585946147f186944b32852bb
#
_entry.id   1cbdd33d585946147f186944b32852bb
#
_cell.length_a   1.000
_cell.length_b   1.000
_cell.length_c   1.000
_cell.angle_alpha   90.00
_cell.angle_beta   90.00
_cell.angle_gamma   90.00
#
_symmetry.space_group_name_H-M   'P 1'
#
loop_
_entity.id
_entity.type
_entity.pdbx_description
1 polymer ?
#
loop_
_entity_poly.entity_id
_entity_poly.type
_entity_poly.pdbx_seq_one_letter_code
_entity_poly.pdbx_strand_id
1 'polypeptide(L)'
;MGEFNIRELDSEKDSELLFQIVKHEDEVFQEASVGNFNIKPFAKYGKVFAMLYKKGKIEEPVSIIEVLRSFNGEKGYLYGVSAVPKYEKQGHTRKLLEYVINYLSENSINIIELTVGVNNERAIKMYKKSGFKVEKVLTDEYKDGEKRYLMKYENKG
;
A
#
# COMPACT_ATOMS: atom_id res chain seq x y z
N MET A 1 -13.97 5.43 23.39
CA MET A 1 -13.57 6.00 22.11
C MET A 1 -12.55 5.13 21.39
N GLY A 2 -12.55 5.15 20.07
CA GLY A 2 -11.61 4.39 19.28
C GLY A 2 -10.30 5.12 19.07
N GLU A 3 -9.28 4.35 18.75
CA GLU A 3 -7.95 4.88 18.45
C GLU A 3 -7.48 4.38 17.10
N PHE A 4 -6.69 5.23 16.41
CA PHE A 4 -6.04 4.87 15.15
C PHE A 4 -4.56 4.63 15.41
N ASN A 5 -4.02 3.56 14.86
CA ASN A 5 -2.59 3.31 14.92
C ASN A 5 -2.10 2.63 13.64
N ILE A 6 -0.81 2.75 13.41
CA ILE A 6 -0.16 2.14 12.25
C ILE A 6 0.73 1.01 12.75
N ARG A 7 0.67 -0.14 12.09
CA ARG A 7 1.66 -1.19 12.33
C ARG A 7 1.82 -2.12 11.13
N GLU A 8 2.92 -2.83 11.14
CA GLU A 8 3.15 -3.94 10.22
C GLU A 8 2.34 -5.13 10.68
N LEU A 9 1.71 -5.86 9.76
CA LEU A 9 0.90 -7.02 10.08
C LEU A 9 1.73 -8.30 9.96
N ASP A 10 1.64 -9.13 10.99
CA ASP A 10 2.31 -10.42 11.04
C ASP A 10 1.46 -11.49 10.34
N SER A 11 2.11 -12.37 9.57
CA SER A 11 1.41 -13.39 8.77
C SER A 11 0.61 -14.39 9.62
N GLU A 12 1.02 -14.62 10.87
CA GLU A 12 0.34 -15.56 11.76
C GLU A 12 -0.55 -14.86 12.78
N LYS A 13 0.01 -13.90 13.52
CA LYS A 13 -0.73 -13.23 14.61
C LYS A 13 -1.88 -12.39 14.10
N ASP A 14 -1.75 -11.83 12.90
CA ASP A 14 -2.74 -10.94 12.31
C ASP A 14 -3.54 -11.60 11.19
N SER A 15 -3.66 -12.92 11.22
CA SER A 15 -4.34 -13.69 10.18
C SER A 15 -5.74 -13.17 9.89
N GLU A 16 -6.51 -12.86 10.94
CA GLU A 16 -7.88 -12.37 10.76
C GLU A 16 -7.92 -11.01 10.08
N LEU A 17 -7.05 -10.09 10.49
CA LEU A 17 -6.95 -8.78 9.84
C LEU A 17 -6.53 -8.91 8.38
N LEU A 18 -5.58 -9.81 8.09
CA LEU A 18 -5.12 -10.03 6.72
C LEU A 18 -6.25 -10.51 5.81
N PHE A 19 -7.11 -11.40 6.30
CA PHE A 19 -8.25 -11.87 5.49
C PHE A 19 -9.36 -10.81 5.37
N GLN A 20 -9.51 -9.93 6.36
CA GLN A 20 -10.38 -8.76 6.21
C GLN A 20 -9.86 -7.83 5.10
N ILE A 21 -8.55 -7.67 5.02
CA ILE A 21 -7.91 -6.88 3.96
C ILE A 21 -8.20 -7.48 2.58
N VAL A 22 -8.04 -8.80 2.43
CA VAL A 22 -8.34 -9.47 1.16
C VAL A 22 -9.79 -9.26 0.76
N LYS A 23 -10.71 -9.38 1.71
CA LYS A 23 -12.14 -9.16 1.44
C LYS A 23 -12.39 -7.75 0.93
N HIS A 24 -11.78 -6.75 1.56
CA HIS A 24 -11.87 -5.36 1.11
C HIS A 24 -11.28 -5.21 -0.30
N GLU A 25 -10.12 -5.77 -0.55
CA GLU A 25 -9.46 -5.68 -1.86
C GLU A 25 -10.24 -6.37 -2.96
N ASP A 26 -10.85 -7.52 -2.66
CA ASP A 26 -11.69 -8.23 -3.63
C ASP A 26 -12.87 -7.34 -4.06
N GLU A 27 -13.43 -6.58 -3.14
CA GLU A 27 -14.53 -5.67 -3.43
C GLU A 27 -14.10 -4.45 -4.25
N VAL A 28 -12.90 -3.92 -3.99
CA VAL A 28 -12.42 -2.68 -4.60
C VAL A 28 -11.61 -2.93 -5.87
N PHE A 29 -10.72 -3.91 -5.85
CA PHE A 29 -9.78 -4.17 -6.94
C PHE A 29 -10.13 -5.39 -7.77
N GLN A 30 -11.06 -6.23 -7.30
CA GLN A 30 -11.46 -7.44 -8.01
C GLN A 30 -10.25 -8.34 -8.33
N GLU A 31 -9.94 -8.57 -9.60
CA GLU A 31 -8.84 -9.43 -10.02
C GLU A 31 -7.45 -8.93 -9.57
N ALA A 32 -7.32 -7.64 -9.30
CA ALA A 32 -6.07 -7.05 -8.87
C ALA A 32 -5.80 -7.21 -7.37
N SER A 33 -6.74 -7.81 -6.63
CA SER A 33 -6.54 -8.13 -5.21
C SER A 33 -5.38 -9.10 -5.04
N VAL A 34 -4.67 -9.00 -3.92
CA VAL A 34 -3.62 -9.96 -3.55
C VAL A 34 -4.20 -11.37 -3.45
N GLY A 35 -5.40 -11.51 -2.91
CA GLY A 35 -6.10 -12.80 -2.81
C GLY A 35 -5.69 -13.65 -1.61
N ASN A 36 -6.56 -14.62 -1.31
CA ASN A 36 -6.41 -15.44 -0.11
C ASN A 36 -5.14 -16.31 -0.12
N PHE A 37 -4.68 -16.73 -1.31
CA PHE A 37 -3.51 -17.58 -1.39
C PHE A 37 -2.19 -16.82 -1.24
N ASN A 38 -2.20 -15.53 -1.49
CA ASN A 38 -0.98 -14.74 -1.54
C ASN A 38 -0.78 -13.84 -0.32
N ILE A 39 -1.84 -13.56 0.45
CA ILE A 39 -1.74 -12.53 1.49
C ILE A 39 -0.73 -12.91 2.60
N LYS A 40 -0.71 -14.16 3.04
CA LYS A 40 0.23 -14.56 4.09
C LYS A 40 1.68 -14.60 3.58
N PRO A 41 1.98 -15.24 2.44
CA PRO A 41 3.34 -15.12 1.87
C PRO A 41 3.74 -13.66 1.64
N PHE A 42 2.81 -12.82 1.21
CA PHE A 42 3.08 -11.40 0.99
C PHE A 42 3.46 -10.71 2.30
N ALA A 43 2.72 -10.96 3.37
CA ALA A 43 3.02 -10.38 4.68
C ALA A 43 4.34 -10.91 5.25
N LYS A 44 4.70 -12.16 4.93
CA LYS A 44 5.90 -12.80 5.46
C LYS A 44 7.16 -12.43 4.71
N TYR A 45 7.11 -12.43 3.38
CA TYR A 45 8.29 -12.22 2.53
C TYR A 45 8.37 -10.83 1.93
N GLY A 46 7.24 -10.14 1.80
CA GLY A 46 7.14 -8.72 1.62
C GLY A 46 6.74 -8.08 2.93
N LYS A 47 5.94 -7.02 2.88
CA LYS A 47 5.38 -6.36 4.08
C LYS A 47 3.95 -5.92 3.80
N VAL A 48 3.12 -6.00 4.82
CA VAL A 48 1.79 -5.40 4.81
C VAL A 48 1.70 -4.44 5.98
N PHE A 49 1.49 -3.17 5.69
CA PHE A 49 1.30 -2.12 6.71
C PHE A 49 -0.15 -1.68 6.69
N ALA A 50 -0.69 -1.40 7.84
CA ALA A 50 -2.06 -0.91 7.93
C ALA A 50 -2.19 0.19 8.95
N MET A 51 -3.05 1.17 8.62
CA MET A 51 -3.67 2.01 9.61
C MET A 51 -4.86 1.23 10.15
N LEU A 52 -4.94 1.07 11.45
CA LEU A 52 -5.97 0.30 12.12
C LEU A 52 -6.82 1.19 13.02
N TYR A 53 -8.10 0.89 13.09
CA TYR A 53 -9.01 1.47 14.08
C TYR A 53 -9.30 0.43 15.15
N LYS A 54 -9.10 0.79 16.41
CA LYS A 54 -9.34 -0.10 17.52
C LYS A 54 -10.28 0.54 18.53
N LYS A 55 -11.35 -0.17 18.87
CA LYS A 55 -12.28 0.24 19.92
C LYS A 55 -12.70 -1.00 20.71
N GLY A 56 -12.30 -1.09 21.97
CA GLY A 56 -12.55 -2.27 22.79
C GLY A 56 -11.88 -3.49 22.18
N LYS A 57 -12.64 -4.52 21.87
CA LYS A 57 -12.16 -5.75 21.24
C LYS A 57 -12.23 -5.70 19.71
N ILE A 58 -12.80 -4.63 19.16
CA ILE A 58 -12.94 -4.49 17.71
C ILE A 58 -11.65 -3.86 17.18
N GLU A 59 -11.06 -4.48 16.17
CA GLU A 59 -9.92 -3.95 15.44
C GLU A 59 -10.17 -4.16 13.96
N GLU A 60 -10.07 -3.10 13.16
CA GLU A 60 -10.35 -3.20 11.73
C GLU A 60 -9.40 -2.35 10.91
N PRO A 61 -9.14 -2.75 9.64
CA PRO A 61 -8.27 -1.97 8.78
C PRO A 61 -8.96 -0.71 8.27
N VAL A 62 -8.18 0.36 8.16
CA VAL A 62 -8.62 1.69 7.69
C VAL A 62 -7.99 2.02 6.36
N SER A 63 -6.67 1.82 6.25
CA SER A 63 -5.94 1.89 4.98
C SER A 63 -4.82 0.88 5.01
N ILE A 64 -4.39 0.46 3.82
CA ILE A 64 -3.45 -0.64 3.66
C ILE A 64 -2.41 -0.27 2.62
N ILE A 65 -1.14 -0.59 2.90
CA ILE A 65 -0.06 -0.52 1.92
C ILE A 65 0.68 -1.84 1.94
N GLU A 66 0.78 -2.45 0.77
CA GLU A 66 1.49 -3.71 0.57
C GLU A 66 2.79 -3.44 -0.17
N VAL A 67 3.91 -3.95 0.36
CA VAL A 67 5.25 -3.62 -0.12
C VAL A 67 6.00 -4.88 -0.51
N LEU A 68 6.59 -4.83 -1.69
CA LEU A 68 7.56 -5.81 -2.15
C LEU A 68 8.95 -5.17 -2.17
N ARG A 69 9.97 -5.99 -2.14
CA ARG A 69 11.35 -5.54 -2.16
C ARG A 69 12.11 -6.29 -3.24
N SER A 70 12.98 -5.60 -3.99
CA SER A 70 13.84 -6.24 -4.96
C SER A 70 14.84 -7.17 -4.26
N PHE A 71 15.26 -8.24 -4.93
CA PHE A 71 16.20 -9.21 -4.33
C PHE A 71 17.56 -8.60 -4.00
N ASN A 72 18.00 -7.60 -4.75
CA ASN A 72 19.22 -6.88 -4.39
C ASN A 72 19.04 -5.92 -3.22
N GLY A 73 17.81 -5.76 -2.75
CA GLY A 73 17.48 -4.94 -1.59
C GLY A 73 17.48 -3.44 -1.81
N GLU A 74 17.65 -2.96 -3.03
CA GLU A 74 17.77 -1.53 -3.31
C GLU A 74 16.46 -0.80 -3.45
N LYS A 75 15.41 -1.49 -3.94
CA LYS A 75 14.13 -0.88 -4.25
C LYS A 75 12.98 -1.50 -3.48
N GLY A 76 12.04 -0.65 -3.10
CA GLY A 76 10.72 -1.07 -2.65
C GLY A 76 9.71 -0.82 -3.76
N TYR A 77 8.68 -1.64 -3.79
CA TYR A 77 7.57 -1.49 -4.71
C TYR A 77 6.28 -1.51 -3.92
N LEU A 78 5.47 -0.47 -4.05
CA LEU A 78 4.16 -0.43 -3.42
C LEU A 78 3.17 -1.14 -4.34
N TYR A 79 2.92 -2.39 -4.01
CA TYR A 79 2.02 -3.24 -4.78
C TYR A 79 0.57 -2.76 -4.71
N GLY A 80 0.13 -2.38 -3.50
CA GLY A 80 -1.21 -1.88 -3.29
C GLY A 80 -1.22 -0.76 -2.27
N VAL A 81 -2.02 0.27 -2.55
CA VAL A 81 -2.29 1.38 -1.63
C VAL A 81 -3.81 1.59 -1.68
N SER A 82 -4.49 1.37 -0.58
CA SER A 82 -5.95 1.48 -0.58
C SER A 82 -6.48 2.04 0.73
N ALA A 83 -7.70 2.56 0.66
CA ALA A 83 -8.45 3.03 1.81
C ALA A 83 -9.78 2.29 1.88
N VAL A 84 -10.18 1.91 3.09
CA VAL A 84 -11.50 1.35 3.31
C VAL A 84 -12.52 2.49 3.18
N PRO A 85 -13.58 2.33 2.36
CA PRO A 85 -14.46 3.45 1.99
C PRO A 85 -15.00 4.29 3.14
N LYS A 86 -15.40 3.69 4.25
CA LYS A 86 -15.97 4.46 5.36
C LYS A 86 -14.96 5.38 6.07
N TYR A 87 -13.67 5.20 5.80
CA TYR A 87 -12.61 6.01 6.40
C TYR A 87 -11.93 6.95 5.41
N GLU A 88 -12.41 7.01 4.17
CA GLU A 88 -11.82 7.86 3.14
C GLU A 88 -11.88 9.34 3.50
N LYS A 89 -10.99 10.13 2.88
CA LYS A 89 -10.93 11.59 2.98
C LYS A 89 -10.62 12.13 4.38
N GLN A 90 -10.03 11.30 5.24
CA GLN A 90 -9.64 11.70 6.59
C GLN A 90 -8.12 11.79 6.76
N GLY A 91 -7.36 11.59 5.69
CA GLY A 91 -5.89 11.70 5.71
C GLY A 91 -5.16 10.47 6.20
N HIS A 92 -5.85 9.37 6.42
CA HIS A 92 -5.22 8.14 6.94
C HIS A 92 -4.23 7.50 5.96
N THR A 93 -4.60 7.44 4.69
CA THR A 93 -3.74 6.83 3.67
C THR A 93 -2.45 7.62 3.50
N ARG A 94 -2.54 8.95 3.53
CA ARG A 94 -1.35 9.79 3.44
C ARG A 94 -0.42 9.59 4.64
N LYS A 95 -0.97 9.52 5.85
CA LYS A 95 -0.18 9.25 7.05
C LYS A 95 0.50 7.89 6.97
N LEU A 96 -0.24 6.88 6.50
CA LEU A 96 0.33 5.55 6.31
C LEU A 96 1.44 5.57 5.28
N LEU A 97 1.24 6.26 4.16
CA LEU A 97 2.27 6.39 3.13
C LEU A 97 3.54 7.02 3.67
N GLU A 98 3.42 8.10 4.43
CA GLU A 98 4.58 8.76 5.05
C GLU A 98 5.31 7.82 6.01
N TYR A 99 4.55 7.05 6.79
CA TYR A 99 5.12 6.05 7.70
C TYR A 99 5.92 4.99 6.93
N VAL A 100 5.36 4.47 5.84
CA VAL A 100 6.00 3.43 5.03
C VAL A 100 7.26 3.97 4.36
N ILE A 101 7.22 5.18 3.81
CA ILE A 101 8.39 5.81 3.21
C ILE A 101 9.52 5.92 4.25
N ASN A 102 9.20 6.39 5.45
CA ASN A 102 10.20 6.51 6.52
C ASN A 102 10.74 5.15 6.95
N TYR A 103 9.87 4.16 7.09
CA TYR A 103 10.26 2.79 7.43
C TYR A 103 11.25 2.24 6.41
N LEU A 104 10.94 2.39 5.12
CA LEU A 104 11.79 1.89 4.05
C LEU A 104 13.15 2.60 4.04
N SER A 105 13.13 3.92 4.24
CA SER A 105 14.37 4.70 4.33
C SER A 105 15.25 4.25 5.50
N GLU A 106 14.66 4.00 6.66
CA GLU A 106 15.39 3.51 7.83
C GLU A 106 15.98 2.11 7.60
N ASN A 107 15.44 1.37 6.66
CA ASN A 107 15.92 0.05 6.26
C ASN A 107 16.76 0.08 4.99
N SER A 108 17.31 1.25 4.66
CA SER A 108 18.21 1.48 3.52
C SER A 108 17.57 1.26 2.15
N ILE A 109 16.24 1.35 2.07
CA ILE A 109 15.52 1.31 0.81
C ILE A 109 15.14 2.73 0.45
N ASN A 110 15.93 3.33 -0.45
CA ASN A 110 15.81 4.76 -0.77
C ASN A 110 15.12 5.01 -2.11
N ILE A 111 14.79 3.97 -2.85
CA ILE A 111 14.05 4.06 -4.11
C ILE A 111 12.75 3.27 -3.94
N ILE A 112 11.63 3.95 -4.18
CA ILE A 112 10.31 3.33 -4.08
C ILE A 112 9.57 3.57 -5.39
N GLU A 113 9.01 2.50 -5.94
CA GLU A 113 8.26 2.57 -7.18
C GLU A 113 6.81 2.12 -6.94
N LEU A 114 5.92 2.63 -7.75
CA LEU A 114 4.52 2.19 -7.81
C LEU A 114 3.97 2.46 -9.19
N THR A 115 2.86 1.80 -9.51
CA THR A 115 2.08 2.15 -10.70
C THR A 115 0.71 2.64 -10.27
N VAL A 116 0.17 3.58 -11.04
CA VAL A 116 -1.15 4.16 -10.78
C VAL A 116 -1.82 4.48 -12.11
N GLY A 117 -3.13 4.24 -12.20
CA GLY A 117 -3.89 4.59 -13.39
C GLY A 117 -3.79 6.07 -13.70
N VAL A 118 -3.61 6.42 -14.99
CA VAL A 118 -3.41 7.83 -15.39
C VAL A 118 -4.62 8.71 -15.06
N ASN A 119 -5.80 8.11 -14.88
CA ASN A 119 -7.03 8.84 -14.56
C ASN A 119 -7.29 8.93 -13.06
N ASN A 120 -6.46 8.32 -12.24
CA ASN A 120 -6.60 8.36 -10.78
C ASN A 120 -5.95 9.63 -10.23
N GLU A 121 -6.57 10.77 -10.51
CA GLU A 121 -6.02 12.08 -10.18
C GLU A 121 -5.77 12.27 -8.68
N ARG A 122 -6.66 11.76 -7.85
CA ARG A 122 -6.57 11.90 -6.40
C ARG A 122 -5.34 11.18 -5.85
N ALA A 123 -5.11 9.94 -6.28
CA ALA A 123 -3.93 9.17 -5.86
C ALA A 123 -2.64 9.81 -6.38
N ILE A 124 -2.62 10.21 -7.66
CA ILE A 124 -1.45 10.86 -8.25
C ILE A 124 -1.08 12.10 -7.47
N LYS A 125 -2.05 12.93 -7.11
CA LYS A 125 -1.81 14.15 -6.34
C LYS A 125 -1.21 13.81 -4.97
N MET A 126 -1.74 12.80 -4.30
CA MET A 126 -1.20 12.34 -3.02
C MET A 126 0.24 11.88 -3.14
N TYR A 127 0.55 11.07 -4.16
CA TYR A 127 1.91 10.58 -4.37
C TYR A 127 2.87 11.74 -4.67
N LYS A 128 2.47 12.67 -5.52
CA LYS A 128 3.32 13.85 -5.82
C LYS A 128 3.60 14.68 -4.58
N LYS A 129 2.62 14.85 -3.71
CA LYS A 129 2.81 15.58 -2.45
C LYS A 129 3.80 14.88 -1.52
N SER A 130 3.87 13.56 -1.61
CA SER A 130 4.81 12.77 -0.80
C SER A 130 6.19 12.65 -1.45
N GLY A 131 6.40 13.24 -2.61
CA GLY A 131 7.71 13.29 -3.26
C GLY A 131 7.90 12.34 -4.43
N PHE A 132 6.86 11.61 -4.83
CA PHE A 132 6.92 10.76 -6.02
C PHE A 132 6.84 11.61 -7.28
N LYS A 133 7.51 11.15 -8.33
CA LYS A 133 7.49 11.79 -9.66
C LYS A 133 7.12 10.75 -10.70
N VAL A 134 6.44 11.19 -11.76
CA VAL A 134 6.16 10.32 -12.90
C VAL A 134 7.47 10.04 -13.62
N GLU A 135 7.82 8.77 -13.76
CA GLU A 135 9.01 8.36 -14.50
C GLU A 135 8.69 8.01 -15.92
N LYS A 136 7.61 7.27 -16.16
CA LYS A 136 7.17 6.94 -17.51
C LYS A 136 5.71 6.50 -17.54
N VAL A 137 5.17 6.43 -18.74
CA VAL A 137 3.82 5.90 -18.99
C VAL A 137 3.96 4.44 -19.42
N LEU A 138 3.18 3.58 -18.76
CA LEU A 138 3.09 2.16 -19.11
C LEU A 138 1.78 1.95 -19.88
N THR A 139 1.88 1.28 -21.01
CA THR A 139 0.70 0.93 -21.81
C THR A 139 0.46 -0.56 -21.68
N ASP A 140 -0.77 -0.93 -21.29
CA ASP A 140 -1.18 -2.34 -21.21
C ASP A 140 -0.28 -3.20 -20.32
N GLU A 141 0.19 -2.64 -19.20
CA GLU A 141 1.10 -3.31 -18.28
C GLU A 141 0.52 -4.62 -17.75
N TYR A 142 -0.77 -4.63 -17.47
CA TYR A 142 -1.47 -5.79 -16.91
C TYR A 142 -2.41 -6.47 -17.92
N LYS A 143 -2.25 -6.17 -19.22
CA LYS A 143 -3.08 -6.73 -20.28
C LYS A 143 -4.57 -6.35 -20.16
N ASP A 144 -4.84 -5.21 -19.54
CA ASP A 144 -6.19 -4.69 -19.35
C ASP A 144 -6.50 -3.48 -20.23
N GLY A 145 -5.57 -3.08 -21.10
CA GLY A 145 -5.73 -1.92 -21.98
C GLY A 145 -5.57 -0.57 -21.30
N GLU A 146 -5.31 -0.56 -20.01
CA GLU A 146 -5.23 0.67 -19.22
C GLU A 146 -3.84 1.28 -19.28
N LYS A 147 -3.79 2.60 -19.34
CA LYS A 147 -2.53 3.34 -19.19
C LYS A 147 -2.27 3.60 -17.73
N ARG A 148 -1.00 3.46 -17.33
CA ARG A 148 -0.57 3.72 -15.97
C ARG A 148 0.68 4.57 -15.97
N TYR A 149 0.88 5.32 -14.88
CA TYR A 149 2.15 5.95 -14.63
C TYR A 149 2.99 5.03 -13.75
N LEU A 150 4.27 4.85 -14.13
CA LEU A 150 5.26 4.39 -13.17
C LEU A 150 5.75 5.63 -12.43
N MET A 151 5.55 5.66 -11.12
CA MET A 151 6.00 6.75 -10.28
C MET A 151 7.14 6.29 -9.39
N LYS A 152 8.05 7.21 -9.08
CA LYS A 152 9.25 6.89 -8.35
C LYS A 152 9.53 7.95 -7.29
N TYR A 153 9.88 7.48 -6.11
CA TYR A 153 10.39 8.29 -5.01
C TYR A 153 11.85 7.94 -4.79
N GLU A 154 12.68 8.95 -4.64
CA GLU A 154 14.08 8.77 -4.27
C GLU A 154 14.40 9.60 -3.05
N ASN A 155 14.91 8.94 -2.01
CA ASN A 155 15.45 9.61 -0.86
C ASN A 155 16.94 9.85 -1.09
N LYS A 156 17.33 11.09 -1.27
CA LYS A 156 18.71 11.46 -1.63
C LYS A 156 19.55 11.87 -0.41
N GLY A 157 19.06 11.58 0.73
CA GLY A 157 19.83 11.90 1.87
C GLY A 157 19.12 12.20 3.09
#